data_7678c082827c22cbfcf08e870fbad5c0
#
_entry.id   7678c082827c22cbfcf08e870fbad5c0
#
_cell.length_a   1.000
_cell.length_b   1.000
_cell.length_c   1.000
_cell.angle_alpha   90.00
_cell.angle_beta   90.00
_cell.angle_gamma   90.00
#
_symmetry.space_group_name_H-M   'P 1'
#
loop_
_entity.id
_entity.type
_entity.pdbx_description
1 polymer ?
#
loop_
_entity_poly.entity_id
_entity_poly.type
_entity_poly.pdbx_seq_one_letter_code
_entity_poly.pdbx_strand_id
1 'polypeptide(L)'
;MTQQQLAELMFPHIRQTPADIEAQFPPRQLPEEARVVRVAPSPTGYLHLGVFYTAMVNRLTADASKGIFYFRLEDTDKKREVEGGAADILTGMSRFGLKIDEGFVAADTVVGDYGPYQQSCRVDIYQTYVKDLVAQGLAYPCFCTAEARAEAREVQQAQKVRTGYYGEFAVCRQLTADQAAAKIQAGVPYTVRLRSPGNEQNRIKYSDVVKGTIEMPENDEDIVLLKSDGVPTYHFAHAIDDHLMHTTHVIRSDEWISSVPKHLQLFRILGFKAPKYAHLSPIMVEDNGNKRKLSKRKDPQAAMHYYAEQGYPADSVLEYLMTVANSDFEDWRRCNPTAPRSAFPFNLKKMSVSGALFDLQKLNDVSKNVIAGMTAEQVADAVIGWATEYAPDFAAKLTADKDFAVGLFAIDRGGNKPRKDMAKWNEAPDYAAYFFDDTFTGMGELPENITAEDAKAILTAYRSVYQPTEDKTAWFETVRNLCEPLGFSPDVKAYKKDPTGWKGHVGDVSTVIRLAITGRRNTPDLCSIMYLLGNDRVDKRLAEALNSL
;
A
#
# COMPACT_ATOMS: atom_id res chain seq x y z
N MET A 1 21.88 17.08 47.51
CA MET A 1 21.48 17.64 46.20
C MET A 1 19.98 17.48 46.03
N THR A 2 19.27 18.47 45.50
CA THR A 2 17.86 18.37 45.19
C THR A 2 17.66 17.71 43.81
N GLN A 3 16.43 17.24 43.50
CA GLN A 3 16.12 16.72 42.17
C GLN A 3 16.27 17.80 41.06
N GLN A 4 15.93 19.05 41.38
CA GLN A 4 16.16 20.19 40.50
C GLN A 4 17.66 20.37 40.15
N GLN A 5 18.54 20.29 41.17
CA GLN A 5 19.98 20.40 40.95
C GLN A 5 20.54 19.20 40.16
N LEU A 6 19.97 17.99 40.36
CA LEU A 6 20.31 16.82 39.55
C LEU A 6 19.91 17.00 38.09
N ALA A 7 18.70 17.52 37.85
CA ALA A 7 18.22 17.81 36.49
C ALA A 7 19.11 18.83 35.76
N GLU A 8 19.56 19.89 36.46
CA GLU A 8 20.50 20.88 35.92
C GLU A 8 21.87 20.25 35.60
N LEU A 9 22.35 19.34 36.44
CA LEU A 9 23.60 18.61 36.21
C LEU A 9 23.51 17.69 34.97
N MET A 10 22.35 17.02 34.79
CA MET A 10 22.12 16.09 33.67
C MET A 10 21.95 16.82 32.34
N PHE A 11 21.31 17.99 32.32
CA PHE A 11 20.94 18.73 31.12
C PHE A 11 21.36 20.20 31.18
N PRO A 12 22.68 20.50 31.32
CA PRO A 12 23.15 21.87 31.53
C PRO A 12 22.96 22.77 30.30
N HIS A 13 22.81 22.20 29.11
CA HIS A 13 22.60 22.90 27.85
C HIS A 13 21.12 23.24 27.60
N ILE A 14 20.19 22.56 28.25
CA ILE A 14 18.75 22.81 28.08
C ILE A 14 18.35 24.02 28.93
N ARG A 15 17.85 25.08 28.26
CA ARG A 15 17.41 26.33 28.89
C ARG A 15 15.90 26.52 28.85
N GLN A 16 15.24 25.91 27.86
CA GLN A 16 13.79 26.00 27.69
C GLN A 16 13.07 25.17 28.74
N THR A 17 11.87 25.61 29.04
CA THR A 17 10.90 24.87 29.88
C THR A 17 9.86 24.18 29.00
N PRO A 18 9.08 23.20 29.51
CA PRO A 18 7.92 22.67 28.77
C PRO A 18 6.96 23.77 28.28
N ALA A 19 6.72 24.82 29.07
CA ALA A 19 5.86 25.93 28.67
C ALA A 19 6.42 26.72 27.47
N ASP A 20 7.74 26.90 27.39
CA ASP A 20 8.39 27.55 26.24
C ASP A 20 8.25 26.70 24.97
N ILE A 21 8.28 25.37 25.11
CA ILE A 21 8.03 24.45 24.00
C ILE A 21 6.57 24.51 23.58
N GLU A 22 5.62 24.41 24.52
CA GLU A 22 4.17 24.48 24.22
C GLU A 22 3.80 25.77 23.45
N ALA A 23 4.41 26.89 23.80
CA ALA A 23 4.18 28.18 23.11
C ALA A 23 4.59 28.17 21.63
N GLN A 24 5.51 27.28 21.21
CA GLN A 24 5.95 27.13 19.83
C GLN A 24 4.97 26.29 18.99
N PHE A 25 4.09 25.53 19.62
CA PHE A 25 3.13 24.63 18.99
C PHE A 25 1.68 25.00 19.36
N PRO A 26 1.15 26.14 18.89
CA PRO A 26 -0.18 26.61 19.25
C PRO A 26 -1.27 25.68 18.74
N PRO A 27 -2.47 25.69 19.36
CA PRO A 27 -3.60 24.91 18.90
C PRO A 27 -3.92 25.16 17.42
N ARG A 28 -4.24 24.09 16.69
CA ARG A 28 -4.59 24.14 15.26
C ARG A 28 -5.93 24.87 15.03
N GLN A 29 -5.99 25.67 13.98
CA GLN A 29 -7.21 26.34 13.51
C GLN A 29 -7.96 25.41 12.56
N LEU A 30 -8.69 24.42 13.09
CA LEU A 30 -9.42 23.40 12.32
C LEU A 30 -10.86 23.31 12.82
N PRO A 31 -11.81 22.80 11.98
CA PRO A 31 -13.15 22.46 12.43
C PRO A 31 -13.11 21.50 13.63
N GLU A 32 -14.09 21.59 14.52
CA GLU A 32 -14.15 20.76 15.75
C GLU A 32 -14.08 19.25 15.47
N GLU A 33 -14.71 18.81 14.38
CA GLU A 33 -14.73 17.40 13.97
C GLU A 33 -13.48 16.96 13.19
N ALA A 34 -12.58 17.89 12.84
CA ALA A 34 -11.39 17.59 12.06
C ALA A 34 -10.45 16.65 12.83
N ARG A 35 -9.97 15.64 12.14
CA ARG A 35 -9.05 14.67 12.72
C ARG A 35 -7.63 14.93 12.21
N VAL A 36 -6.72 15.09 13.14
CA VAL A 36 -5.29 15.16 12.87
C VAL A 36 -4.72 13.77 13.08
N VAL A 37 -4.22 13.18 12.02
CA VAL A 37 -3.71 11.80 11.96
C VAL A 37 -2.35 11.76 11.26
N ARG A 38 -1.60 10.67 11.45
CA ARG A 38 -0.25 10.58 10.92
C ARG A 38 0.15 9.17 10.52
N VAL A 39 1.05 9.10 9.55
CA VAL A 39 1.94 7.98 9.39
C VAL A 39 3.32 8.37 9.93
N ALA A 40 3.91 7.48 10.71
CA ALA A 40 5.16 7.74 11.41
C ALA A 40 6.12 6.55 11.25
N PRO A 41 6.66 6.33 10.03
CA PRO A 41 7.52 5.20 9.78
C PRO A 41 8.94 5.46 10.28
N SER A 42 9.60 4.38 10.74
CA SER A 42 11.06 4.36 10.89
C SER A 42 11.69 3.95 9.54
N PRO A 43 12.79 4.58 9.10
CA PRO A 43 13.44 4.28 7.82
C PRO A 43 14.30 3.00 7.91
N THR A 44 13.73 1.92 8.44
CA THR A 44 14.40 0.63 8.66
C THR A 44 14.20 -0.37 7.53
N GLY A 45 13.75 0.11 6.37
CA GLY A 45 13.52 -0.67 5.16
C GLY A 45 12.58 0.02 4.19
N TYR A 46 12.40 -0.60 3.02
CA TYR A 46 11.52 -0.10 1.96
C TYR A 46 10.04 -0.17 2.33
N LEU A 47 9.21 0.57 1.60
CA LEU A 47 7.78 0.68 1.86
C LEU A 47 7.09 -0.70 1.79
N HIS A 48 6.43 -1.06 2.89
CA HIS A 48 5.69 -2.30 3.04
C HIS A 48 4.18 -2.05 2.88
N LEU A 49 3.45 -3.02 2.29
CA LEU A 49 2.00 -2.92 2.11
C LEU A 49 1.25 -2.60 3.41
N GLY A 50 1.70 -3.14 4.55
CA GLY A 50 1.09 -2.85 5.85
C GLY A 50 1.25 -1.39 6.29
N VAL A 51 2.41 -0.76 6.00
CA VAL A 51 2.62 0.68 6.25
C VAL A 51 1.79 1.52 5.30
N PHE A 52 1.77 1.15 4.01
CA PHE A 52 0.93 1.80 3.00
C PHE A 52 -0.57 1.71 3.34
N TYR A 53 -1.04 0.53 3.74
CA TYR A 53 -2.41 0.31 4.21
C TYR A 53 -2.76 1.22 5.40
N THR A 54 -1.87 1.29 6.39
CA THR A 54 -2.06 2.19 7.54
C THR A 54 -2.09 3.65 7.11
N ALA A 55 -1.20 4.07 6.20
CA ALA A 55 -1.18 5.43 5.64
C ALA A 55 -2.46 5.76 4.87
N MET A 56 -2.97 4.82 4.06
CA MET A 56 -4.25 4.96 3.36
C MET A 56 -5.42 5.18 4.34
N VAL A 57 -5.50 4.39 5.41
CA VAL A 57 -6.56 4.54 6.43
C VAL A 57 -6.46 5.88 7.15
N ASN A 58 -5.23 6.36 7.43
CA ASN A 58 -5.02 7.70 7.96
C ASN A 58 -5.52 8.77 6.98
N ARG A 59 -5.15 8.69 5.67
CA ARG A 59 -5.62 9.63 4.65
C ARG A 59 -7.15 9.66 4.55
N LEU A 60 -7.80 8.49 4.45
CA LEU A 60 -9.26 8.39 4.42
C LEU A 60 -9.92 8.99 5.67
N THR A 61 -9.29 8.85 6.82
CA THR A 61 -9.78 9.42 8.09
C THR A 61 -9.70 10.94 8.09
N ALA A 62 -8.59 11.50 7.60
CA ALA A 62 -8.42 12.94 7.45
C ALA A 62 -9.42 13.50 6.44
N ASP A 63 -9.54 12.88 5.26
CA ASP A 63 -10.49 13.31 4.21
C ASP A 63 -11.93 13.34 4.71
N ALA A 64 -12.37 12.27 5.36
CA ALA A 64 -13.74 12.14 5.89
C ALA A 64 -14.10 13.19 6.94
N SER A 65 -13.11 13.81 7.58
CA SER A 65 -13.29 14.83 8.63
C SER A 65 -12.82 16.22 8.25
N LYS A 66 -12.36 16.45 7.02
CA LYS A 66 -11.66 17.67 6.60
C LYS A 66 -10.49 18.02 7.52
N GLY A 67 -9.76 17.00 7.94
CA GLY A 67 -8.64 17.06 8.87
C GLY A 67 -7.30 17.08 8.15
N ILE A 68 -6.24 16.71 8.89
CA ILE A 68 -4.84 16.75 8.44
C ILE A 68 -4.25 15.33 8.51
N PHE A 69 -3.59 14.92 7.44
CA PHE A 69 -2.75 13.74 7.40
C PHE A 69 -1.29 14.16 7.24
N TYR A 70 -0.46 13.93 8.27
CA TYR A 70 0.94 14.32 8.23
C TYR A 70 1.90 13.11 8.27
N PHE A 71 3.11 13.35 7.77
CA PHE A 71 4.20 12.37 7.77
C PHE A 71 5.28 12.81 8.77
N ARG A 72 5.59 11.96 9.74
CA ARG A 72 6.70 12.15 10.69
C ARG A 72 7.71 11.03 10.52
N LEU A 73 8.99 11.38 10.30
CA LEU A 73 10.07 10.43 10.20
C LEU A 73 10.61 10.07 11.60
N GLU A 74 10.48 8.79 11.99
CA GLU A 74 10.96 8.28 13.27
C GLU A 74 12.33 7.60 13.11
N ASP A 75 13.39 8.41 13.02
CA ASP A 75 14.77 8.03 12.71
C ASP A 75 15.68 7.96 13.96
N THR A 76 15.10 7.74 15.14
CA THR A 76 15.86 7.64 16.40
C THR A 76 16.65 6.35 16.55
N ASP A 77 16.48 5.37 15.67
CA ASP A 77 17.22 4.10 15.66
C ASP A 77 18.22 4.04 14.50
N LYS A 78 19.32 4.76 14.66
CA LYS A 78 20.39 4.83 13.66
C LYS A 78 21.03 3.48 13.30
N LYS A 79 20.95 2.46 14.19
CA LYS A 79 21.54 1.14 13.93
C LYS A 79 20.77 0.32 12.90
N ARG A 80 19.47 0.59 12.74
CA ARG A 80 18.59 -0.11 11.80
C ARG A 80 18.18 0.75 10.62
N GLU A 81 18.68 1.96 10.51
CA GLU A 81 18.41 2.85 9.40
C GLU A 81 18.96 2.27 8.10
N VAL A 82 18.13 2.28 7.04
CA VAL A 82 18.50 1.86 5.69
C VAL A 82 18.65 3.12 4.84
N GLU A 83 19.81 3.24 4.17
CA GLU A 83 20.05 4.35 3.26
C GLU A 83 18.98 4.42 2.17
N GLY A 84 18.44 5.61 1.93
CA GLY A 84 17.33 5.82 0.98
C GLY A 84 15.95 5.35 1.45
N GLY A 85 15.83 4.69 2.62
CA GLY A 85 14.57 4.14 3.10
C GLY A 85 13.45 5.17 3.28
N ALA A 86 13.77 6.37 3.77
CA ALA A 86 12.78 7.44 3.89
C ALA A 86 12.28 7.94 2.52
N ALA A 87 13.20 8.10 1.55
CA ALA A 87 12.88 8.52 0.19
C ALA A 87 12.01 7.47 -0.53
N ASP A 88 12.32 6.18 -0.38
CA ASP A 88 11.53 5.08 -0.93
C ASP A 88 10.09 5.08 -0.38
N ILE A 89 9.93 5.27 0.93
CA ILE A 89 8.60 5.34 1.56
C ILE A 89 7.77 6.49 0.97
N LEU A 90 8.35 7.69 0.86
CA LEU A 90 7.67 8.87 0.32
C LEU A 90 7.35 8.72 -1.16
N THR A 91 8.31 8.26 -1.97
CA THR A 91 8.13 7.99 -3.40
C THR A 91 7.04 6.94 -3.63
N GLY A 92 7.06 5.86 -2.86
CA GLY A 92 6.03 4.81 -2.94
C GLY A 92 4.64 5.33 -2.56
N MET A 93 4.51 6.15 -1.52
CA MET A 93 3.22 6.77 -1.16
C MET A 93 2.71 7.69 -2.27
N SER A 94 3.57 8.56 -2.82
CA SER A 94 3.23 9.47 -3.93
C SER A 94 2.84 8.71 -5.19
N ARG A 95 3.60 7.67 -5.58
CA ARG A 95 3.33 6.84 -6.76
C ARG A 95 1.94 6.20 -6.73
N PHE A 96 1.47 5.82 -5.54
CA PHE A 96 0.12 5.28 -5.35
C PHE A 96 -0.92 6.32 -4.91
N GLY A 97 -0.64 7.62 -5.09
CA GLY A 97 -1.62 8.69 -4.96
C GLY A 97 -2.01 9.04 -3.51
N LEU A 98 -1.20 8.67 -2.51
CA LEU A 98 -1.40 9.11 -1.13
C LEU A 98 -0.80 10.49 -0.93
N LYS A 99 -1.67 11.50 -0.90
CA LYS A 99 -1.28 12.89 -0.63
C LYS A 99 -1.03 13.08 0.86
N ILE A 100 0.11 13.68 1.20
CA ILE A 100 0.48 14.11 2.55
C ILE A 100 0.23 15.62 2.64
N ASP A 101 -0.40 16.08 3.72
CA ASP A 101 -0.73 17.50 3.91
C ASP A 101 0.37 18.28 4.62
N GLU A 102 1.06 17.65 5.60
CA GLU A 102 2.15 18.25 6.38
C GLU A 102 3.27 17.24 6.65
N GLY A 103 4.43 17.73 7.02
CA GLY A 103 5.64 16.93 7.23
C GLY A 103 6.41 16.74 5.94
N PHE A 104 7.03 15.59 5.76
CA PHE A 104 7.70 15.26 4.50
C PHE A 104 6.65 14.96 3.44
N VAL A 105 6.47 15.87 2.49
CA VAL A 105 5.59 15.68 1.33
C VAL A 105 6.35 15.11 0.13
N ALA A 106 7.67 15.25 0.11
CA ALA A 106 8.63 14.58 -0.77
C ALA A 106 9.93 14.35 0.00
N ALA A 107 10.89 13.65 -0.59
CA ALA A 107 12.14 13.24 0.08
C ALA A 107 12.93 14.41 0.68
N ASP A 108 12.90 15.57 0.03
CA ASP A 108 13.61 16.81 0.38
C ASP A 108 12.69 18.00 0.67
N THR A 109 11.37 17.79 0.70
CA THR A 109 10.37 18.84 0.84
C THR A 109 9.55 18.64 2.10
N VAL A 110 9.64 19.58 3.01
CA VAL A 110 8.90 19.61 4.28
C VAL A 110 7.94 20.78 4.31
N VAL A 111 6.69 20.57 4.70
CA VAL A 111 5.63 21.60 4.81
C VAL A 111 4.96 21.52 6.18
N GLY A 112 4.40 22.65 6.63
CA GLY A 112 3.63 22.77 7.87
C GLY A 112 4.40 23.41 9.02
N ASP A 113 3.64 23.84 10.04
CA ASP A 113 4.11 24.71 11.11
C ASP A 113 4.46 23.95 12.42
N TYR A 114 4.29 22.62 12.44
CA TYR A 114 4.49 21.78 13.63
C TYR A 114 5.80 20.98 13.59
N GLY A 115 6.73 21.40 12.75
CA GLY A 115 8.06 20.79 12.60
C GLY A 115 9.02 21.07 13.79
N PRO A 116 10.22 20.49 13.73
CA PRO A 116 10.71 19.53 12.73
C PRO A 116 9.89 18.24 12.71
N TYR A 117 9.63 17.69 11.51
CA TYR A 117 8.90 16.42 11.36
C TYR A 117 9.83 15.20 11.33
N GLN A 118 11.08 15.38 11.71
CA GLN A 118 12.10 14.34 11.86
C GLN A 118 12.52 14.27 13.33
N GLN A 119 12.42 13.10 13.93
CA GLN A 119 12.63 12.94 15.38
C GLN A 119 14.07 13.24 15.82
N SER A 120 15.07 12.89 15.03
CA SER A 120 16.47 13.23 15.34
C SER A 120 16.74 14.74 15.43
N CYS A 121 15.91 15.56 14.80
CA CYS A 121 15.99 17.03 14.87
C CYS A 121 15.24 17.64 16.07
N ARG A 122 14.63 16.81 16.94
CA ARG A 122 13.79 17.22 18.07
C ARG A 122 14.39 16.87 19.43
N VAL A 123 15.66 16.48 19.47
CA VAL A 123 16.31 15.94 20.68
C VAL A 123 16.20 16.91 21.86
N ASP A 124 16.42 18.19 21.65
CA ASP A 124 16.34 19.21 22.71
C ASP A 124 14.90 19.34 23.30
N ILE A 125 13.88 19.14 22.46
CA ILE A 125 12.48 19.10 22.91
C ILE A 125 12.30 17.95 23.89
N TYR A 126 12.71 16.74 23.54
CA TYR A 126 12.57 15.58 24.40
C TYR A 126 13.38 15.73 25.70
N GLN A 127 14.59 16.28 25.61
CA GLN A 127 15.43 16.53 26.78
C GLN A 127 14.84 17.58 27.70
N THR A 128 14.13 18.58 27.17
CA THR A 128 13.41 19.58 27.96
C THR A 128 12.36 18.92 28.84
N TYR A 129 11.52 18.04 28.28
CA TYR A 129 10.51 17.34 29.06
C TYR A 129 11.13 16.33 30.05
N VAL A 130 12.22 15.64 29.68
CA VAL A 130 12.90 14.74 30.61
C VAL A 130 13.56 15.49 31.76
N LYS A 131 14.18 16.65 31.48
CA LYS A 131 14.76 17.53 32.54
C LYS A 131 13.70 17.92 33.55
N ASP A 132 12.52 18.27 33.13
CA ASP A 132 11.39 18.61 33.98
C ASP A 132 10.92 17.39 34.78
N LEU A 133 10.77 16.20 34.16
CA LEU A 133 10.41 14.96 34.88
C LEU A 133 11.46 14.58 35.93
N VAL A 134 12.75 14.78 35.69
CA VAL A 134 13.81 14.54 36.69
C VAL A 134 13.69 15.54 37.81
N ALA A 135 13.46 16.82 37.54
CA ALA A 135 13.28 17.85 38.54
C ALA A 135 12.09 17.57 39.49
N GLN A 136 11.02 16.97 38.93
CA GLN A 136 9.85 16.51 39.70
C GLN A 136 10.06 15.15 40.41
N GLY A 137 11.18 14.45 40.16
CA GLY A 137 11.43 13.12 40.72
C GLY A 137 10.64 12.00 40.03
N LEU A 138 10.03 12.28 38.88
CA LEU A 138 9.25 11.35 38.05
C LEU A 138 10.12 10.57 37.04
N ALA A 139 11.37 10.99 36.88
CA ALA A 139 12.38 10.27 36.10
C ALA A 139 13.73 10.26 36.83
N TYR A 140 14.61 9.34 36.50
CA TYR A 140 15.92 9.19 37.14
C TYR A 140 16.96 8.57 36.20
N PRO A 141 18.28 8.84 36.45
CA PRO A 141 19.35 8.20 35.71
C PRO A 141 19.55 6.74 36.13
N CYS A 142 19.69 5.85 35.17
CA CYS A 142 19.93 4.42 35.35
C CYS A 142 21.31 4.05 34.78
N PHE A 143 22.18 3.53 35.64
CA PHE A 143 23.58 3.19 35.32
C PHE A 143 23.80 1.69 35.06
N CYS A 144 22.73 0.88 34.96
CA CYS A 144 22.84 -0.55 34.69
C CYS A 144 23.46 -0.82 33.35
N THR A 145 24.50 -1.64 33.28
CA THR A 145 25.12 -2.12 32.04
C THR A 145 24.21 -3.14 31.34
N ALA A 146 24.57 -3.52 30.13
CA ALA A 146 23.87 -4.56 29.39
C ALA A 146 23.96 -5.92 30.10
N GLU A 147 25.13 -6.23 30.68
CA GLU A 147 25.42 -7.45 31.43
C GLU A 147 24.56 -7.52 32.71
N ALA A 148 24.53 -6.47 33.53
CA ALA A 148 23.71 -6.42 34.74
C ALA A 148 22.21 -6.59 34.45
N ARG A 149 21.76 -6.09 33.29
CA ARG A 149 20.37 -6.31 32.85
C ARG A 149 20.10 -7.72 32.35
N ALA A 150 21.10 -8.36 31.72
CA ALA A 150 21.00 -9.76 31.32
C ALA A 150 20.93 -10.68 32.53
N GLU A 151 21.80 -10.49 33.52
CA GLU A 151 21.79 -11.22 34.82
C GLU A 151 20.44 -11.08 35.53
N ALA A 152 19.91 -9.84 35.63
CA ALA A 152 18.60 -9.61 36.23
C ALA A 152 17.48 -10.37 35.50
N ARG A 153 17.57 -10.45 34.16
CA ARG A 153 16.62 -11.21 33.32
C ARG A 153 16.70 -12.72 33.61
N GLU A 154 17.91 -13.27 33.73
CA GLU A 154 18.10 -14.68 34.05
C GLU A 154 17.52 -15.02 35.42
N VAL A 155 17.74 -14.17 36.43
CA VAL A 155 17.13 -14.31 37.74
C VAL A 155 15.61 -14.29 37.68
N GLN A 156 15.02 -13.33 36.93
CA GLN A 156 13.56 -13.25 36.76
C GLN A 156 13.01 -14.52 36.07
N GLN A 157 13.70 -15.03 35.06
CA GLN A 157 13.31 -16.27 34.37
C GLN A 157 13.39 -17.50 35.30
N ALA A 158 14.46 -17.60 36.10
CA ALA A 158 14.61 -18.68 37.07
C ALA A 158 13.52 -18.65 38.14
N GLN A 159 13.13 -17.46 38.57
CA GLN A 159 12.03 -17.22 39.52
C GLN A 159 10.64 -17.34 38.86
N LYS A 160 10.56 -17.52 37.54
CA LYS A 160 9.30 -17.55 36.77
C LYS A 160 8.44 -16.29 36.93
N VAL A 161 9.08 -15.14 37.14
CA VAL A 161 8.39 -13.84 37.18
C VAL A 161 8.56 -13.14 35.83
N ARG A 162 7.75 -12.11 35.57
CA ARG A 162 7.80 -11.31 34.36
C ARG A 162 9.18 -10.65 34.21
N THR A 163 9.77 -10.69 33.02
CA THR A 163 11.02 -9.99 32.75
C THR A 163 10.75 -8.49 32.54
N GLY A 164 11.63 -7.63 33.10
CA GLY A 164 11.50 -6.17 32.96
C GLY A 164 12.25 -5.41 34.04
N TYR A 165 12.17 -4.08 33.98
CA TYR A 165 12.85 -3.21 34.94
C TYR A 165 11.80 -2.59 35.90
N TYR A 166 11.44 -3.30 36.95
CA TYR A 166 10.39 -2.95 37.90
C TYR A 166 10.70 -3.52 39.31
N GLY A 167 10.01 -3.02 40.32
CA GLY A 167 10.13 -3.52 41.69
C GLY A 167 11.56 -3.56 42.21
N GLU A 168 11.97 -4.69 42.79
CA GLU A 168 13.33 -4.95 43.30
C GLU A 168 14.39 -4.99 42.20
N PHE A 169 14.01 -5.35 40.97
CA PHE A 169 14.90 -5.37 39.80
C PHE A 169 15.22 -3.97 39.28
N ALA A 170 14.51 -2.93 39.72
CA ALA A 170 14.77 -1.53 39.35
C ALA A 170 15.81 -0.88 40.28
N VAL A 171 17.00 -1.47 40.36
CA VAL A 171 18.02 -1.13 41.37
C VAL A 171 18.43 0.34 41.39
N CYS A 172 18.54 1.01 40.23
CA CYS A 172 18.89 2.43 40.19
C CYS A 172 17.77 3.35 40.66
N ARG A 173 16.53 2.88 40.75
CA ARG A 173 15.39 3.63 41.28
C ARG A 173 15.57 4.09 42.71
N GLN A 174 16.39 3.36 43.49
CA GLN A 174 16.65 3.61 44.92
C GLN A 174 17.81 4.59 45.15
N LEU A 175 18.54 4.99 44.12
CA LEU A 175 19.65 5.93 44.25
C LEU A 175 19.13 7.32 44.71
N THR A 176 19.83 7.90 45.72
CA THR A 176 19.61 9.30 46.07
C THR A 176 20.16 10.23 44.98
N ALA A 177 19.72 11.48 44.97
CA ALA A 177 20.23 12.47 44.04
C ALA A 177 21.77 12.67 44.17
N ASP A 178 22.30 12.61 45.39
CA ASP A 178 23.76 12.71 45.61
C ASP A 178 24.53 11.51 45.04
N GLN A 179 24.01 10.30 45.24
CA GLN A 179 24.61 9.08 44.67
C GLN A 179 24.59 9.07 43.13
N ALA A 180 23.47 9.51 42.55
CA ALA A 180 23.34 9.66 41.11
C ALA A 180 24.32 10.72 40.55
N ALA A 181 24.38 11.87 41.22
CA ALA A 181 25.30 12.95 40.82
C ALA A 181 26.77 12.52 40.89
N ALA A 182 27.19 11.81 41.92
CA ALA A 182 28.55 11.31 42.04
C ALA A 182 28.94 10.39 40.87
N LYS A 183 28.01 9.52 40.40
CA LYS A 183 28.21 8.66 39.26
C LYS A 183 28.31 9.47 37.94
N ILE A 184 27.45 10.48 37.78
CA ILE A 184 27.46 11.37 36.59
C ILE A 184 28.78 12.15 36.54
N GLN A 185 29.20 12.74 37.65
CA GLN A 185 30.47 13.46 37.76
C GLN A 185 31.70 12.58 37.55
N ALA A 186 31.57 11.28 37.87
CA ALA A 186 32.59 10.28 37.55
C ALA A 186 32.58 9.82 36.09
N GLY A 187 31.70 10.38 35.24
CA GLY A 187 31.59 10.06 33.81
C GLY A 187 30.94 8.69 33.50
N VAL A 188 30.22 8.10 34.47
CA VAL A 188 29.53 6.81 34.22
C VAL A 188 28.37 7.01 33.25
N PRO A 189 28.34 6.28 32.13
CA PRO A 189 27.23 6.36 31.17
C PRO A 189 25.90 5.96 31.81
N TYR A 190 24.82 6.66 31.43
CA TYR A 190 23.49 6.35 31.96
C TYR A 190 22.40 6.50 30.89
N THR A 191 21.27 5.83 31.09
CA THR A 191 19.99 6.07 30.41
C THR A 191 19.07 6.78 31.38
N VAL A 192 18.04 7.47 30.88
CA VAL A 192 17.02 8.05 31.77
C VAL A 192 15.76 7.19 31.73
N ARG A 193 15.26 6.80 32.91
CA ARG A 193 14.07 5.99 33.05
C ARG A 193 12.93 6.76 33.71
N LEU A 194 11.70 6.43 33.30
CA LEU A 194 10.51 6.81 34.00
C LEU A 194 10.49 6.14 35.38
N ARG A 195 10.04 6.87 36.42
CA ARG A 195 9.68 6.30 37.69
C ARG A 195 8.19 5.95 37.62
N SER A 196 7.86 4.74 37.15
CA SER A 196 6.47 4.33 36.98
C SER A 196 5.71 4.35 38.32
N PRO A 197 4.56 5.03 38.40
CA PRO A 197 3.68 4.97 39.56
C PRO A 197 2.68 3.79 39.50
N GLY A 198 2.70 3.01 38.40
CA GLY A 198 1.70 1.98 38.15
C GLY A 198 1.90 0.69 38.95
N ASN A 199 0.88 -0.14 38.92
CA ASN A 199 0.87 -1.47 39.50
C ASN A 199 0.21 -2.45 38.51
N GLU A 200 0.89 -3.53 38.14
CA GLU A 200 0.38 -4.52 37.19
C GLU A 200 -0.90 -5.24 37.64
N GLN A 201 -1.19 -5.26 38.95
CA GLN A 201 -2.44 -5.82 39.47
C GLN A 201 -3.65 -4.92 39.22
N ASN A 202 -3.42 -3.64 38.94
CA ASN A 202 -4.47 -2.73 38.53
C ASN A 202 -4.81 -2.97 37.07
N ARG A 203 -6.08 -2.76 36.72
CA ARG A 203 -6.56 -2.85 35.33
C ARG A 203 -6.91 -1.47 34.81
N ILE A 204 -6.45 -1.17 33.62
CA ILE A 204 -6.86 0.02 32.89
C ILE A 204 -7.78 -0.38 31.76
N LYS A 205 -8.79 0.43 31.51
CA LYS A 205 -9.71 0.30 30.39
C LYS A 205 -9.54 1.48 29.44
N TYR A 206 -9.44 1.20 28.15
CA TYR A 206 -9.48 2.24 27.14
C TYR A 206 -10.37 1.81 25.97
N SER A 207 -10.92 2.80 25.26
CA SER A 207 -11.76 2.56 24.10
C SER A 207 -10.93 2.72 22.84
N ASP A 208 -10.67 1.60 22.15
CA ASP A 208 -10.09 1.61 20.81
C ASP A 208 -11.20 1.81 19.78
N VAL A 209 -10.95 2.67 18.78
CA VAL A 209 -11.98 3.04 17.79
C VAL A 209 -12.39 1.85 16.92
N VAL A 210 -11.46 0.91 16.66
CA VAL A 210 -11.68 -0.28 15.82
C VAL A 210 -11.97 -1.52 16.65
N LYS A 211 -11.15 -1.76 17.69
CA LYS A 211 -11.21 -2.99 18.50
C LYS A 211 -12.22 -2.92 19.65
N GLY A 212 -12.82 -1.75 19.89
CA GLY A 212 -13.73 -1.56 21.01
C GLY A 212 -13.02 -1.39 22.37
N THR A 213 -13.68 -1.76 23.46
CA THR A 213 -13.11 -1.63 24.80
C THR A 213 -12.07 -2.72 25.07
N ILE A 214 -10.86 -2.30 25.41
CA ILE A 214 -9.74 -3.18 25.77
C ILE A 214 -9.38 -2.95 27.23
N GLU A 215 -9.17 -4.04 27.98
CA GLU A 215 -8.75 -4.02 29.36
C GLU A 215 -7.39 -4.69 29.50
N MET A 216 -6.43 -3.98 30.10
CA MET A 216 -5.04 -4.42 30.23
C MET A 216 -4.47 -4.12 31.62
N PRO A 217 -3.39 -4.81 32.07
CA PRO A 217 -2.64 -4.41 33.25
C PRO A 217 -2.10 -2.98 33.12
N GLU A 218 -2.06 -2.24 34.21
CA GLU A 218 -1.35 -0.97 34.27
C GLU A 218 0.17 -1.20 34.14
N ASN A 219 0.87 -0.23 33.53
CA ASN A 219 2.33 -0.34 33.39
C ASN A 219 3.02 0.01 34.73
N ASP A 220 3.76 -0.93 35.30
CA ASP A 220 4.62 -0.79 36.46
C ASP A 220 6.12 -0.77 36.14
N GLU A 221 6.47 -0.99 34.84
CA GLU A 221 7.85 -0.99 34.39
C GLU A 221 8.41 0.44 34.29
N ASP A 222 9.62 0.64 34.81
CA ASP A 222 10.38 1.88 34.61
C ASP A 222 11.01 1.89 33.21
N ILE A 223 10.21 2.27 32.21
CA ILE A 223 10.65 2.32 30.81
C ILE A 223 11.77 3.33 30.60
N VAL A 224 12.64 3.08 29.63
CA VAL A 224 13.65 4.05 29.20
C VAL A 224 12.99 5.18 28.45
N LEU A 225 13.20 6.42 28.87
CA LEU A 225 12.79 7.65 28.18
C LEU A 225 13.86 8.11 27.20
N LEU A 226 15.10 8.30 27.70
CA LEU A 226 16.28 8.61 26.88
C LEU A 226 17.31 7.51 26.94
N LYS A 227 17.88 7.18 25.81
CA LYS A 227 19.03 6.31 25.67
C LYS A 227 20.30 7.01 26.17
N SER A 228 21.43 6.30 26.27
CA SER A 228 22.70 6.86 26.73
C SER A 228 23.31 7.90 25.80
N ASP A 229 22.87 7.94 24.55
CA ASP A 229 23.22 8.97 23.56
C ASP A 229 22.32 10.23 23.65
N GLY A 230 21.40 10.29 24.61
CA GLY A 230 20.47 11.41 24.81
C GLY A 230 19.25 11.40 23.88
N VAL A 231 19.16 10.40 22.97
CA VAL A 231 18.05 10.27 22.02
C VAL A 231 16.88 9.54 22.67
N PRO A 232 15.62 9.93 22.42
CA PRO A 232 14.46 9.30 23.04
C PRO A 232 14.23 7.86 22.54
N THR A 233 13.52 7.10 23.37
CA THR A 233 12.87 5.88 22.88
C THR A 233 11.56 6.20 22.18
N TYR A 234 11.10 5.27 21.33
CA TYR A 234 9.82 5.39 20.62
C TYR A 234 8.64 5.78 21.54
N HIS A 235 8.52 5.11 22.69
CA HIS A 235 7.40 5.36 23.61
C HIS A 235 7.33 6.81 24.08
N PHE A 236 8.46 7.39 24.40
CA PHE A 236 8.54 8.75 24.90
C PHE A 236 8.37 9.78 23.79
N ALA A 237 9.09 9.61 22.66
CA ALA A 237 8.97 10.46 21.51
C ALA A 237 7.53 10.51 20.98
N HIS A 238 6.85 9.35 20.92
CA HIS A 238 5.44 9.26 20.54
C HIS A 238 4.53 10.16 21.40
N ALA A 239 4.68 10.14 22.74
CA ALA A 239 3.83 10.92 23.62
C ALA A 239 4.03 12.44 23.43
N ILE A 240 5.29 12.87 23.32
CA ILE A 240 5.66 14.28 23.11
C ILE A 240 5.19 14.79 21.74
N ASP A 241 5.53 14.05 20.69
CA ASP A 241 5.27 14.50 19.33
C ASP A 241 3.78 14.52 18.99
N ASP A 242 3.04 13.47 19.38
CA ASP A 242 1.61 13.42 19.10
C ASP A 242 0.84 14.48 19.90
N HIS A 243 1.35 14.89 21.06
CA HIS A 243 0.82 16.02 21.80
C HIS A 243 1.13 17.36 21.10
N LEU A 244 2.40 17.66 20.82
CA LEU A 244 2.82 18.95 20.25
C LEU A 244 2.33 19.15 18.81
N MET A 245 2.16 18.07 18.04
CA MET A 245 1.58 18.11 16.69
C MET A 245 0.05 18.05 16.71
N HIS A 246 -0.58 18.05 17.90
CA HIS A 246 -2.03 18.01 18.12
C HIS A 246 -2.71 16.82 17.44
N THR A 247 -2.10 15.64 17.47
CA THR A 247 -2.67 14.40 16.94
C THR A 247 -3.94 14.03 17.71
N THR A 248 -5.05 13.94 17.02
CA THR A 248 -6.35 13.57 17.63
C THR A 248 -6.58 12.07 17.65
N HIS A 249 -6.10 11.37 16.62
CA HIS A 249 -6.25 9.92 16.46
C HIS A 249 -4.93 9.28 16.05
N VAL A 250 -4.52 8.25 16.78
CA VAL A 250 -3.35 7.42 16.49
C VAL A 250 -3.83 6.13 15.85
N ILE A 251 -3.70 6.06 14.52
CA ILE A 251 -4.07 4.90 13.72
C ILE A 251 -2.79 4.13 13.37
N ARG A 252 -2.70 2.87 13.79
CA ARG A 252 -1.49 2.04 13.65
C ARG A 252 -1.80 0.55 13.69
N SER A 253 -0.81 -0.31 13.42
CA SER A 253 -0.94 -1.78 13.51
C SER A 253 -1.25 -2.23 14.95
N ASP A 254 -2.01 -3.31 15.10
CA ASP A 254 -2.42 -3.88 16.38
C ASP A 254 -1.27 -4.51 17.20
N GLU A 255 -0.10 -4.71 16.60
CA GLU A 255 1.12 -5.10 17.32
C GLU A 255 1.51 -4.09 18.42
N TRP A 256 1.03 -2.86 18.35
CA TRP A 256 1.27 -1.81 19.33
C TRP A 256 0.25 -1.76 20.48
N ILE A 257 -0.76 -2.63 20.50
CA ILE A 257 -1.77 -2.68 21.58
C ILE A 257 -1.10 -2.87 22.93
N SER A 258 -0.11 -3.77 23.01
CA SER A 258 0.63 -4.05 24.25
C SER A 258 1.39 -2.84 24.81
N SER A 259 1.63 -1.81 24.00
CA SER A 259 2.31 -0.57 24.42
C SER A 259 1.35 0.52 24.93
N VAL A 260 0.04 0.36 24.73
CA VAL A 260 -0.95 1.39 25.11
C VAL A 260 -0.91 1.74 26.60
N PRO A 261 -0.77 0.78 27.55
CA PRO A 261 -0.65 1.13 28.96
C PRO A 261 0.51 2.08 29.26
N LYS A 262 1.67 1.87 28.62
CA LYS A 262 2.87 2.72 28.72
C LYS A 262 2.59 4.13 28.18
N HIS A 263 1.94 4.20 27.03
CA HIS A 263 1.60 5.47 26.39
C HIS A 263 0.58 6.28 27.20
N LEU A 264 -0.50 5.66 27.64
CA LEU A 264 -1.51 6.33 28.49
C LEU A 264 -0.90 6.82 29.80
N GLN A 265 0.04 6.06 30.39
CA GLN A 265 0.77 6.48 31.59
C GLN A 265 1.65 7.70 31.28
N LEU A 266 2.37 7.72 30.15
CA LEU A 266 3.18 8.86 29.74
C LEU A 266 2.34 10.12 29.52
N PHE A 267 1.23 10.04 28.78
CA PHE A 267 0.32 11.17 28.60
C PHE A 267 -0.18 11.72 29.95
N ARG A 268 -0.56 10.83 30.87
CA ARG A 268 -1.02 11.23 32.23
C ARG A 268 0.08 11.94 33.02
N ILE A 269 1.31 11.40 33.04
CA ILE A 269 2.43 11.95 33.82
C ILE A 269 2.87 13.30 33.26
N LEU A 270 2.85 13.47 31.93
CA LEU A 270 3.18 14.71 31.24
C LEU A 270 2.06 15.76 31.31
N GLY A 271 0.88 15.40 31.85
CA GLY A 271 -0.28 16.30 31.88
C GLY A 271 -0.98 16.47 30.53
N PHE A 272 -0.71 15.61 29.57
CA PHE A 272 -1.24 15.69 28.23
C PHE A 272 -2.57 14.95 28.07
N LYS A 273 -3.43 15.45 27.18
CA LYS A 273 -4.61 14.72 26.75
C LYS A 273 -4.19 13.61 25.78
N ALA A 274 -4.47 12.35 26.13
CA ALA A 274 -4.18 11.23 25.25
C ALA A 274 -5.06 11.27 23.97
N PRO A 275 -4.50 10.94 22.79
CA PRO A 275 -5.25 10.79 21.55
C PRO A 275 -6.17 9.57 21.61
N LYS A 276 -7.16 9.49 20.73
CA LYS A 276 -7.91 8.26 20.51
C LYS A 276 -7.06 7.27 19.74
N TYR A 277 -7.04 6.01 20.16
CA TYR A 277 -6.32 4.93 19.47
C TYR A 277 -7.24 4.15 18.54
N ALA A 278 -6.72 3.76 17.39
CA ALA A 278 -7.36 2.88 16.41
C ALA A 278 -6.33 1.85 15.92
N HIS A 279 -6.43 0.62 16.40
CA HIS A 279 -5.49 -0.44 16.05
C HIS A 279 -6.03 -1.30 14.92
N LEU A 280 -5.31 -1.29 13.79
CA LEU A 280 -5.66 -2.02 12.58
C LEU A 280 -5.10 -3.43 12.63
N SER A 281 -5.92 -4.40 12.27
CA SER A 281 -5.46 -5.77 12.08
C SER A 281 -4.52 -5.85 10.88
N PRO A 282 -3.48 -6.72 10.94
CA PRO A 282 -2.58 -6.92 9.81
C PRO A 282 -3.29 -7.57 8.63
N ILE A 283 -2.76 -7.35 7.44
CA ILE A 283 -3.13 -8.12 6.25
C ILE A 283 -2.52 -9.51 6.39
N MET A 284 -3.35 -10.54 6.25
CA MET A 284 -3.00 -11.95 6.43
C MET A 284 -2.90 -12.63 5.07
N VAL A 285 -2.17 -13.72 5.01
CA VAL A 285 -2.16 -14.68 3.88
C VAL A 285 -2.46 -16.08 4.40
N GLU A 286 -2.98 -16.91 3.54
CA GLU A 286 -3.13 -18.35 3.82
C GLU A 286 -1.83 -19.06 3.44
N ASP A 287 -1.31 -19.89 4.34
CA ASP A 287 -0.09 -20.67 4.15
C ASP A 287 -0.34 -22.08 4.72
N ASN A 288 -0.50 -23.07 3.83
CA ASN A 288 -0.80 -24.45 4.19
C ASN A 288 -2.03 -24.61 5.13
N GLY A 289 -3.12 -23.89 4.83
CA GLY A 289 -4.37 -23.92 5.60
C GLY A 289 -4.35 -23.08 6.89
N ASN A 290 -3.23 -22.43 7.21
CA ASN A 290 -3.10 -21.53 8.36
C ASN A 290 -3.00 -20.07 7.91
N LYS A 291 -3.59 -19.17 8.71
CA LYS A 291 -3.47 -17.73 8.48
C LYS A 291 -2.20 -17.21 9.14
N ARG A 292 -1.35 -16.51 8.39
CA ARG A 292 -0.18 -15.79 8.90
C ARG A 292 -0.15 -14.35 8.39
N LYS A 293 0.57 -13.49 9.09
CA LYS A 293 0.83 -12.11 8.63
C LYS A 293 1.62 -12.13 7.31
N LEU A 294 1.22 -11.27 6.37
CA LEU A 294 1.96 -11.01 5.13
C LEU A 294 3.38 -10.54 5.46
N SER A 295 4.39 -11.10 4.82
CA SER A 295 5.80 -10.94 5.18
C SER A 295 6.70 -10.72 3.97
N LYS A 296 7.53 -9.66 3.98
CA LYS A 296 8.50 -9.35 2.89
C LYS A 296 9.43 -10.52 2.53
N ARG A 297 9.75 -11.40 3.49
CA ARG A 297 10.67 -12.51 3.25
C ARG A 297 10.06 -13.66 2.46
N LYS A 298 8.75 -13.82 2.52
CA LYS A 298 8.02 -14.94 1.93
C LYS A 298 7.10 -14.51 0.79
N ASP A 299 6.62 -13.28 0.82
CA ASP A 299 5.54 -12.81 -0.04
C ASP A 299 6.00 -11.55 -0.81
N PRO A 300 6.27 -11.63 -2.12
CA PRO A 300 6.63 -10.46 -2.92
C PRO A 300 5.60 -9.33 -2.81
N GLN A 301 4.31 -9.68 -2.69
CA GLN A 301 3.18 -8.75 -2.55
C GLN A 301 3.22 -7.93 -1.25
N ALA A 302 4.10 -8.27 -0.32
CA ALA A 302 4.29 -7.47 0.88
C ALA A 302 5.04 -6.15 0.62
N ALA A 303 5.77 -6.03 -0.49
CA ALA A 303 6.53 -4.84 -0.86
C ALA A 303 5.77 -3.99 -1.88
N MET A 304 5.74 -2.67 -1.70
CA MET A 304 4.98 -1.80 -2.62
C MET A 304 5.59 -1.73 -4.02
N HIS A 305 6.90 -1.89 -4.17
CA HIS A 305 7.54 -1.93 -5.50
C HIS A 305 7.02 -3.09 -6.36
N TYR A 306 6.57 -4.21 -5.77
CA TYR A 306 5.93 -5.30 -6.52
C TYR A 306 4.76 -4.81 -7.37
N TYR A 307 3.88 -3.99 -6.81
CA TYR A 307 2.70 -3.48 -7.53
C TYR A 307 3.09 -2.52 -8.65
N ALA A 308 4.14 -1.73 -8.45
CA ALA A 308 4.69 -0.84 -9.46
C ALA A 308 5.33 -1.62 -10.62
N GLU A 309 6.17 -2.60 -10.31
CA GLU A 309 6.83 -3.49 -11.27
C GLU A 309 5.82 -4.31 -12.08
N GLN A 310 4.82 -4.88 -11.40
CA GLN A 310 3.73 -5.59 -12.07
C GLN A 310 2.82 -4.65 -12.89
N GLY A 311 2.87 -3.34 -12.64
CA GLY A 311 2.06 -2.35 -13.37
C GLY A 311 0.59 -2.30 -12.93
N TYR A 312 0.30 -2.51 -11.65
CA TYR A 312 -1.04 -2.25 -11.14
C TYR A 312 -1.32 -0.74 -11.10
N PRO A 313 -2.44 -0.26 -11.67
CA PRO A 313 -2.85 1.13 -11.49
C PRO A 313 -2.96 1.49 -10.00
N ALA A 314 -2.57 2.70 -9.64
CA ALA A 314 -2.65 3.19 -8.25
C ALA A 314 -4.08 3.05 -7.69
N ASP A 315 -5.09 3.43 -8.46
CA ASP A 315 -6.49 3.31 -8.06
C ASP A 315 -6.93 1.86 -7.82
N SER A 316 -6.38 0.90 -8.58
CA SER A 316 -6.67 -0.52 -8.39
C SER A 316 -6.19 -1.03 -7.03
N VAL A 317 -4.98 -0.65 -6.64
CA VAL A 317 -4.39 -1.03 -5.34
C VAL A 317 -5.18 -0.36 -4.21
N LEU A 318 -5.51 0.92 -4.33
CA LEU A 318 -6.27 1.65 -3.32
C LEU A 318 -7.70 1.10 -3.17
N GLU A 319 -8.42 0.83 -4.25
CA GLU A 319 -9.78 0.25 -4.18
C GLU A 319 -9.77 -1.16 -3.59
N TYR A 320 -8.79 -1.98 -3.95
CA TYR A 320 -8.62 -3.28 -3.33
C TYR A 320 -8.38 -3.17 -1.83
N LEU A 321 -7.47 -2.28 -1.40
CA LEU A 321 -7.19 -2.07 0.02
C LEU A 321 -8.39 -1.47 0.77
N MET A 322 -9.23 -0.66 0.13
CA MET A 322 -10.48 -0.18 0.72
C MET A 322 -11.48 -1.33 0.94
N THR A 323 -11.54 -2.30 0.01
CA THR A 323 -12.34 -3.52 0.19
C THR A 323 -11.83 -4.36 1.37
N VAL A 324 -10.49 -4.43 1.54
CA VAL A 324 -9.85 -5.10 2.68
C VAL A 324 -10.15 -4.37 3.99
N ALA A 325 -10.16 -3.04 3.97
CA ALA A 325 -10.41 -2.20 5.15
C ALA A 325 -11.85 -2.24 5.62
N ASN A 326 -12.79 -2.25 4.69
CA ASN A 326 -14.23 -2.14 4.97
C ASN A 326 -15.04 -2.89 3.91
N SER A 327 -15.73 -3.96 4.31
CA SER A 327 -16.57 -4.78 3.42
C SER A 327 -17.72 -3.98 2.76
N ASP A 328 -18.20 -2.90 3.39
CA ASP A 328 -19.26 -2.04 2.82
C ASP A 328 -18.79 -1.35 1.52
N PHE A 329 -17.46 -1.20 1.32
CA PHE A 329 -16.93 -0.55 0.12
C PHE A 329 -17.25 -1.31 -1.17
N GLU A 330 -17.20 -2.63 -1.16
CA GLU A 330 -17.50 -3.43 -2.34
C GLU A 330 -18.95 -3.26 -2.78
N ASP A 331 -19.89 -3.30 -1.84
CA ASP A 331 -21.32 -3.09 -2.11
C ASP A 331 -21.59 -1.65 -2.57
N TRP A 332 -20.94 -0.68 -1.94
CA TRP A 332 -21.03 0.72 -2.35
C TRP A 332 -20.50 0.91 -3.78
N ARG A 333 -19.33 0.34 -4.12
CA ARG A 333 -18.74 0.43 -5.46
C ARG A 333 -19.61 -0.21 -6.52
N ARG A 334 -20.26 -1.33 -6.23
CA ARG A 334 -21.20 -1.99 -7.14
C ARG A 334 -22.41 -1.09 -7.44
N CYS A 335 -22.92 -0.38 -6.43
CA CYS A 335 -24.03 0.58 -6.59
C CYS A 335 -23.58 1.92 -7.22
N ASN A 336 -22.29 2.26 -7.15
CA ASN A 336 -21.71 3.53 -7.59
C ASN A 336 -20.46 3.29 -8.47
N PRO A 337 -20.62 2.64 -9.64
CA PRO A 337 -19.47 2.15 -10.42
C PRO A 337 -18.56 3.26 -10.96
N THR A 338 -19.10 4.45 -11.20
CA THR A 338 -18.37 5.61 -11.77
C THR A 338 -18.06 6.72 -10.74
N ALA A 339 -18.57 6.59 -9.50
CA ALA A 339 -18.32 7.60 -8.49
C ALA A 339 -16.84 7.66 -8.10
N PRO A 340 -16.28 8.83 -7.81
CA PRO A 340 -14.93 8.93 -7.29
C PRO A 340 -14.81 8.20 -5.94
N ARG A 341 -13.69 7.53 -5.70
CA ARG A 341 -13.41 6.78 -4.46
C ARG A 341 -13.62 7.63 -3.20
N SER A 342 -13.31 8.93 -3.29
CA SER A 342 -13.49 9.90 -2.21
C SER A 342 -14.94 10.13 -1.79
N ALA A 343 -15.92 9.72 -2.61
CA ALA A 343 -17.35 9.80 -2.26
C ALA A 343 -17.80 8.66 -1.33
N PHE A 344 -16.97 7.64 -1.08
CA PHE A 344 -17.29 6.60 -0.11
C PHE A 344 -17.33 7.15 1.32
N PRO A 345 -18.43 6.95 2.08
CA PRO A 345 -18.56 7.46 3.45
C PRO A 345 -17.72 6.64 4.43
N PHE A 346 -16.40 6.84 4.39
CA PHE A 346 -15.46 6.08 5.21
C PHE A 346 -15.67 6.33 6.71
N ASN A 347 -15.68 5.25 7.49
CA ASN A 347 -15.80 5.30 8.95
C ASN A 347 -14.90 4.25 9.61
N LEU A 348 -13.96 4.70 10.46
CA LEU A 348 -13.07 3.83 11.23
C LEU A 348 -13.80 2.77 12.07
N LYS A 349 -14.97 3.09 12.63
CA LYS A 349 -15.75 2.15 13.46
C LYS A 349 -16.30 0.96 12.69
N LYS A 350 -16.34 1.04 11.35
CA LYS A 350 -16.80 -0.03 10.47
C LYS A 350 -15.66 -0.88 9.89
N MET A 351 -14.43 -0.64 10.31
CA MET A 351 -13.30 -1.45 9.89
C MET A 351 -13.35 -2.85 10.50
N SER A 352 -12.79 -3.82 9.77
CA SER A 352 -12.69 -5.20 10.25
C SER A 352 -11.84 -5.30 11.52
N VAL A 353 -12.39 -5.96 12.54
CA VAL A 353 -11.69 -6.24 13.81
C VAL A 353 -10.67 -7.37 13.64
N SER A 354 -10.90 -8.31 12.73
CA SER A 354 -10.00 -9.40 12.39
C SER A 354 -9.18 -9.07 11.15
N GLY A 355 -7.99 -9.66 11.01
CA GLY A 355 -7.16 -9.47 9.82
C GLY A 355 -7.86 -10.01 8.56
N ALA A 356 -7.90 -9.20 7.51
CA ALA A 356 -8.40 -9.61 6.21
C ALA A 356 -7.35 -10.44 5.46
N LEU A 357 -7.80 -11.45 4.70
CA LEU A 357 -6.92 -12.22 3.82
C LEU A 357 -6.58 -11.40 2.57
N PHE A 358 -5.30 -11.39 2.24
CA PHE A 358 -4.84 -10.91 0.94
C PHE A 358 -5.23 -11.92 -0.15
N ASP A 359 -5.93 -11.45 -1.14
CA ASP A 359 -6.40 -12.24 -2.28
C ASP A 359 -5.94 -11.56 -3.58
N LEU A 360 -4.96 -12.18 -4.24
CA LEU A 360 -4.40 -11.68 -5.50
C LEU A 360 -5.42 -11.76 -6.66
N GLN A 361 -6.27 -12.79 -6.66
CA GLN A 361 -7.33 -12.91 -7.68
C GLN A 361 -8.33 -11.77 -7.54
N LYS A 362 -8.72 -11.45 -6.31
CA LYS A 362 -9.61 -10.30 -6.04
C LYS A 362 -8.98 -8.98 -6.45
N LEU A 363 -7.68 -8.78 -6.20
CA LEU A 363 -6.96 -7.60 -6.68
C LEU A 363 -6.99 -7.51 -8.21
N ASN A 364 -6.75 -8.63 -8.91
CA ASN A 364 -6.82 -8.66 -10.37
C ASN A 364 -8.24 -8.32 -10.87
N ASP A 365 -9.28 -8.83 -10.23
CA ASP A 365 -10.67 -8.56 -10.63
C ASP A 365 -11.04 -7.08 -10.39
N VAL A 366 -10.63 -6.49 -9.26
CA VAL A 366 -10.77 -5.05 -9.00
C VAL A 366 -10.03 -4.24 -10.06
N SER A 367 -8.79 -4.62 -10.35
CA SER A 367 -7.95 -3.91 -11.32
C SER A 367 -8.51 -3.95 -12.73
N LYS A 368 -9.01 -5.10 -13.17
CA LYS A 368 -9.71 -5.22 -14.47
C LYS A 368 -10.91 -4.29 -14.56
N ASN A 369 -11.65 -4.10 -13.47
CA ASN A 369 -12.77 -3.16 -13.43
C ASN A 369 -12.30 -1.70 -13.55
N VAL A 370 -11.24 -1.33 -12.83
CA VAL A 370 -10.64 0.01 -12.90
C VAL A 370 -10.13 0.30 -14.32
N ILE A 371 -9.34 -0.61 -14.89
CA ILE A 371 -8.78 -0.46 -16.24
C ILE A 371 -9.89 -0.38 -17.30
N ALA A 372 -10.94 -1.19 -17.16
CA ALA A 372 -12.09 -1.16 -18.09
C ALA A 372 -12.85 0.18 -18.07
N GLY A 373 -12.80 0.92 -16.97
CA GLY A 373 -13.38 2.25 -16.83
C GLY A 373 -12.51 3.40 -17.38
N MET A 374 -11.24 3.16 -17.71
CA MET A 374 -10.33 4.17 -18.25
C MET A 374 -10.61 4.41 -19.74
N THR A 375 -10.30 5.62 -20.26
CA THR A 375 -10.31 5.87 -21.70
C THR A 375 -9.12 5.18 -22.40
N ALA A 376 -9.17 5.08 -23.72
CA ALA A 376 -8.06 4.49 -24.49
C ALA A 376 -6.76 5.27 -24.32
N GLU A 377 -6.84 6.60 -24.33
CA GLU A 377 -5.72 7.51 -24.11
C GLU A 377 -5.11 7.31 -22.72
N GLN A 378 -5.95 7.22 -21.68
CA GLN A 378 -5.50 6.97 -20.31
C GLN A 378 -4.76 5.62 -20.20
N VAL A 379 -5.25 4.58 -20.86
CA VAL A 379 -4.57 3.28 -20.87
C VAL A 379 -3.27 3.34 -21.63
N ALA A 380 -3.26 3.95 -22.83
CA ALA A 380 -2.04 4.11 -23.64
C ALA A 380 -0.96 4.88 -22.85
N ASP A 381 -1.31 6.02 -22.25
CA ASP A 381 -0.38 6.82 -21.46
C ASP A 381 0.15 6.06 -20.23
N ALA A 382 -0.73 5.33 -19.51
CA ALA A 382 -0.33 4.54 -18.36
C ALA A 382 0.57 3.35 -18.73
N VAL A 383 0.27 2.66 -19.83
CA VAL A 383 1.11 1.57 -20.35
C VAL A 383 2.46 2.08 -20.81
N ILE A 384 2.50 3.20 -21.57
CA ILE A 384 3.75 3.83 -22.00
C ILE A 384 4.59 4.26 -20.79
N GLY A 385 3.96 4.90 -19.80
CA GLY A 385 4.64 5.32 -18.57
C GLY A 385 5.26 4.14 -17.81
N TRP A 386 4.50 3.05 -17.61
CA TRP A 386 5.02 1.83 -17.01
C TRP A 386 6.13 1.19 -17.86
N ALA A 387 5.91 1.05 -19.17
CA ALA A 387 6.83 0.39 -20.08
C ALA A 387 8.16 1.15 -20.22
N THR A 388 8.17 2.48 -20.09
CA THR A 388 9.39 3.29 -20.09
C THR A 388 10.37 2.85 -19.00
N GLU A 389 9.86 2.44 -17.82
CA GLU A 389 10.67 1.96 -16.71
C GLU A 389 10.98 0.46 -16.78
N TYR A 390 10.00 -0.37 -17.20
CA TYR A 390 10.06 -1.83 -17.04
C TYR A 390 10.13 -2.62 -18.36
N ALA A 391 9.81 -2.02 -19.50
CA ALA A 391 9.81 -2.65 -20.83
C ALA A 391 10.15 -1.63 -21.94
N PRO A 392 11.35 -1.04 -21.94
CA PRO A 392 11.70 0.12 -22.78
C PRO A 392 11.53 -0.13 -24.29
N ASP A 393 11.81 -1.33 -24.78
CA ASP A 393 11.62 -1.67 -26.20
C ASP A 393 10.13 -1.61 -26.61
N PHE A 394 9.24 -2.04 -25.72
CA PHE A 394 7.80 -1.94 -25.94
C PHE A 394 7.31 -0.48 -25.86
N ALA A 395 7.83 0.30 -24.90
CA ALA A 395 7.56 1.72 -24.81
C ALA A 395 7.93 2.46 -26.10
N ALA A 396 9.12 2.17 -26.67
CA ALA A 396 9.58 2.76 -27.91
C ALA A 396 8.60 2.49 -29.06
N LYS A 397 8.06 1.26 -29.17
CA LYS A 397 7.07 0.91 -30.22
C LYS A 397 5.77 1.71 -30.07
N LEU A 398 5.25 1.83 -28.86
CA LEU A 398 4.01 2.57 -28.60
C LEU A 398 4.21 4.08 -28.79
N THR A 399 5.38 4.61 -28.44
CA THR A 399 5.69 6.05 -28.55
C THR A 399 5.97 6.46 -30.01
N ALA A 400 6.48 5.54 -30.84
CA ALA A 400 6.74 5.81 -32.26
C ALA A 400 5.46 6.15 -33.04
N ASP A 401 4.32 5.60 -32.62
CA ASP A 401 2.99 5.91 -33.18
C ASP A 401 1.96 5.89 -32.05
N LYS A 402 1.78 7.05 -31.43
CA LYS A 402 0.85 7.18 -30.28
C LYS A 402 -0.60 7.00 -30.71
N ASP A 403 -0.98 7.43 -31.91
CA ASP A 403 -2.36 7.28 -32.39
C ASP A 403 -2.68 5.80 -32.63
N PHE A 404 -1.73 5.05 -33.16
CA PHE A 404 -1.84 3.60 -33.28
C PHE A 404 -1.97 2.94 -31.89
N ALA A 405 -1.15 3.35 -30.91
CA ALA A 405 -1.22 2.83 -29.54
C ALA A 405 -2.59 3.10 -28.89
N VAL A 406 -3.14 4.30 -29.05
CA VAL A 406 -4.49 4.64 -28.58
C VAL A 406 -5.53 3.79 -29.31
N GLY A 407 -5.44 3.66 -30.63
CA GLY A 407 -6.32 2.82 -31.44
C GLY A 407 -6.34 1.36 -30.97
N LEU A 408 -5.16 0.80 -30.64
CA LEU A 408 -5.01 -0.55 -30.12
C LEU A 408 -5.80 -0.76 -28.81
N PHE A 409 -5.67 0.17 -27.85
CA PHE A 409 -6.37 0.10 -26.59
C PHE A 409 -7.83 0.57 -26.65
N ALA A 410 -8.28 1.14 -27.77
CA ALA A 410 -9.66 1.55 -27.98
C ALA A 410 -10.59 0.38 -28.38
N ILE A 411 -10.03 -0.71 -28.93
CA ILE A 411 -10.83 -1.83 -29.45
C ILE A 411 -11.64 -2.47 -28.31
N ASP A 412 -12.97 -2.53 -28.49
CA ASP A 412 -13.95 -3.01 -27.50
C ASP A 412 -13.87 -2.33 -26.12
N ARG A 413 -13.34 -1.12 -26.06
CA ARG A 413 -13.34 -0.27 -24.87
C ARG A 413 -14.58 0.62 -24.85
N GLY A 414 -15.09 0.89 -23.64
CA GLY A 414 -16.32 1.66 -23.48
C GLY A 414 -17.58 0.81 -23.71
N GLY A 415 -18.73 1.50 -23.88
CA GLY A 415 -20.04 0.85 -24.00
C GLY A 415 -20.52 0.20 -22.69
N ASN A 416 -21.61 -0.59 -22.81
CA ASN A 416 -22.26 -1.19 -21.62
C ASN A 416 -21.51 -2.40 -21.04
N LYS A 417 -20.60 -3.02 -21.79
CA LYS A 417 -19.83 -4.21 -21.38
C LYS A 417 -18.40 -4.14 -21.92
N PRO A 418 -17.57 -3.23 -21.40
CA PRO A 418 -16.18 -3.14 -21.83
C PRO A 418 -15.43 -4.44 -21.50
N ARG A 419 -14.49 -4.81 -22.37
CA ARG A 419 -13.62 -5.98 -22.11
C ARG A 419 -12.72 -5.75 -20.90
N LYS A 420 -12.38 -6.84 -20.22
CA LYS A 420 -11.57 -6.87 -19.00
C LYS A 420 -10.36 -7.80 -19.19
N ASP A 421 -9.60 -7.57 -20.26
CA ASP A 421 -8.51 -8.46 -20.69
C ASP A 421 -7.25 -8.31 -19.84
N MET A 422 -6.97 -7.10 -19.33
CA MET A 422 -5.76 -6.81 -18.55
C MET A 422 -6.10 -6.43 -17.11
N ALA A 423 -5.34 -6.98 -16.17
CA ALA A 423 -5.34 -6.60 -14.76
C ALA A 423 -4.18 -5.66 -14.40
N LYS A 424 -3.12 -5.63 -15.20
CA LYS A 424 -1.89 -4.92 -14.91
C LYS A 424 -1.10 -4.65 -16.19
N TRP A 425 -0.27 -3.63 -16.18
CA TRP A 425 0.41 -3.16 -17.40
C TRP A 425 1.46 -4.12 -17.93
N ASN A 426 2.02 -5.01 -17.11
CA ASN A 426 2.96 -6.03 -17.59
C ASN A 426 2.30 -7.11 -18.49
N GLU A 427 0.98 -7.13 -18.57
CA GLU A 427 0.23 -7.96 -19.52
C GLU A 427 0.10 -7.29 -20.91
N ALA A 428 0.37 -5.98 -21.00
CA ALA A 428 0.20 -5.23 -22.23
C ALA A 428 1.13 -5.66 -23.39
N PRO A 429 2.41 -6.02 -23.16
CA PRO A 429 3.27 -6.53 -24.25
C PRO A 429 2.70 -7.78 -24.90
N ASP A 430 2.21 -8.74 -24.08
CA ASP A 430 1.57 -9.95 -24.61
C ASP A 430 0.23 -9.62 -25.27
N TYR A 431 -0.61 -8.79 -24.64
CA TYR A 431 -1.88 -8.36 -25.22
C TYR A 431 -1.72 -7.74 -26.61
N ALA A 432 -0.68 -6.92 -26.80
CA ALA A 432 -0.39 -6.20 -28.03
C ALA A 432 0.49 -6.96 -29.02
N ALA A 433 1.01 -8.14 -28.67
CA ALA A 433 2.06 -8.82 -29.44
C ALA A 433 1.72 -9.02 -30.92
N TYR A 434 0.49 -9.34 -31.25
CA TYR A 434 0.07 -9.54 -32.64
C TYR A 434 -0.13 -8.24 -33.43
N PHE A 435 0.00 -7.08 -32.83
CA PHE A 435 -0.04 -5.81 -33.57
C PHE A 435 1.31 -5.42 -34.19
N PHE A 436 2.40 -6.05 -33.76
CA PHE A 436 3.75 -5.75 -34.21
C PHE A 436 4.36 -6.94 -34.97
N ASP A 437 4.98 -6.67 -36.12
CA ASP A 437 5.48 -7.73 -37.01
C ASP A 437 6.63 -8.54 -36.40
N ASP A 438 7.44 -7.92 -35.55
CA ASP A 438 8.57 -8.57 -34.86
C ASP A 438 8.15 -9.48 -33.69
N THR A 439 6.93 -9.32 -33.20
CA THR A 439 6.37 -10.15 -32.10
C THR A 439 5.22 -11.04 -32.57
N PHE A 440 4.74 -10.88 -33.78
CA PHE A 440 3.75 -11.77 -34.39
C PHE A 440 4.36 -13.12 -34.74
N THR A 441 3.85 -14.20 -34.19
CA THR A 441 4.41 -15.56 -34.33
C THR A 441 3.79 -16.38 -35.47
N GLY A 442 2.97 -15.75 -36.31
CA GLY A 442 2.26 -16.44 -37.41
C GLY A 442 0.91 -17.01 -36.98
N MET A 443 0.35 -17.87 -37.86
CA MET A 443 -0.95 -18.49 -37.65
C MET A 443 -0.93 -19.43 -36.43
N GLY A 444 -1.94 -19.33 -35.58
CA GLY A 444 -2.13 -20.21 -34.42
C GLY A 444 -2.69 -21.59 -34.81
N GLU A 445 -2.73 -22.50 -33.82
CA GLU A 445 -3.24 -23.86 -34.01
C GLU A 445 -4.72 -23.89 -34.36
N LEU A 446 -5.07 -24.68 -35.38
CA LEU A 446 -6.45 -24.88 -35.81
C LEU A 446 -7.29 -25.57 -34.71
N PRO A 447 -8.61 -25.28 -34.64
CA PRO A 447 -9.54 -26.07 -33.87
C PRO A 447 -9.60 -27.52 -34.39
N GLU A 448 -9.86 -28.50 -33.50
CA GLU A 448 -9.90 -29.92 -33.82
C GLU A 448 -10.93 -30.28 -34.91
N ASN A 449 -12.00 -29.51 -35.03
CA ASN A 449 -13.05 -29.67 -36.02
C ASN A 449 -12.77 -29.03 -37.38
N ILE A 450 -11.61 -28.41 -37.58
CA ILE A 450 -11.22 -27.72 -38.81
C ILE A 450 -9.98 -28.38 -39.38
N THR A 451 -10.09 -28.92 -40.61
CA THR A 451 -8.95 -29.50 -41.34
C THR A 451 -8.07 -28.40 -41.97
N ALA A 452 -6.82 -28.74 -42.32
CA ALA A 452 -5.94 -27.82 -43.04
C ALA A 452 -6.52 -27.42 -44.40
N GLU A 453 -7.18 -28.38 -45.11
CA GLU A 453 -7.86 -28.12 -46.37
C GLU A 453 -9.02 -27.12 -46.21
N ASP A 454 -9.83 -27.28 -45.16
CA ASP A 454 -10.92 -26.35 -44.88
C ASP A 454 -10.39 -24.96 -44.54
N ALA A 455 -9.35 -24.88 -43.69
CA ALA A 455 -8.70 -23.61 -43.35
C ALA A 455 -8.13 -22.92 -44.58
N LYS A 456 -7.47 -23.67 -45.48
CA LYS A 456 -6.94 -23.15 -46.74
C LYS A 456 -8.05 -22.62 -47.67
N ALA A 457 -9.17 -23.34 -47.79
CA ALA A 457 -10.34 -22.92 -48.57
C ALA A 457 -10.95 -21.64 -47.98
N ILE A 458 -11.11 -21.56 -46.65
CA ILE A 458 -11.63 -20.38 -45.94
C ILE A 458 -10.74 -19.15 -46.22
N LEU A 459 -9.42 -19.27 -45.98
CA LEU A 459 -8.49 -18.15 -46.14
C LEU A 459 -8.36 -17.70 -47.59
N THR A 460 -8.38 -18.63 -48.56
CA THR A 460 -8.36 -18.32 -50.00
C THR A 460 -9.62 -17.52 -50.38
N ALA A 461 -10.80 -18.01 -50.00
CA ALA A 461 -12.06 -17.33 -50.30
C ALA A 461 -12.13 -15.95 -49.59
N TYR A 462 -11.73 -15.88 -48.31
CA TYR A 462 -11.75 -14.62 -47.58
C TYR A 462 -10.79 -13.60 -48.19
N ARG A 463 -9.55 -13.96 -48.51
CA ARG A 463 -8.56 -13.08 -49.14
C ARG A 463 -9.05 -12.46 -50.46
N SER A 464 -9.85 -13.19 -51.26
CA SER A 464 -10.38 -12.70 -52.52
C SER A 464 -11.47 -11.64 -52.39
N VAL A 465 -12.15 -11.56 -51.24
CA VAL A 465 -13.26 -10.63 -50.99
C VAL A 465 -12.95 -9.59 -49.89
N TYR A 466 -11.80 -9.71 -49.23
CA TYR A 466 -11.44 -8.81 -48.14
C TYR A 466 -11.34 -7.37 -48.61
N GLN A 467 -12.02 -6.46 -47.93
CA GLN A 467 -11.91 -5.03 -48.06
C GLN A 467 -11.79 -4.41 -46.65
N PRO A 468 -10.88 -3.45 -46.43
CA PRO A 468 -10.77 -2.73 -45.17
C PRO A 468 -12.08 -2.01 -44.85
N THR A 469 -12.59 -2.18 -43.66
CA THR A 469 -13.81 -1.49 -43.21
C THR A 469 -13.82 -1.35 -41.67
N GLU A 470 -14.40 -0.25 -41.19
CA GLU A 470 -14.73 -0.06 -39.76
C GLU A 470 -16.12 -0.61 -39.42
N ASP A 471 -16.94 -0.88 -40.42
CA ASP A 471 -18.30 -1.40 -40.24
C ASP A 471 -18.26 -2.89 -39.92
N LYS A 472 -18.34 -3.19 -38.62
CA LYS A 472 -18.36 -4.56 -38.09
C LYS A 472 -19.49 -5.40 -38.66
N THR A 473 -20.64 -4.78 -38.95
CA THR A 473 -21.80 -5.48 -39.51
C THR A 473 -21.53 -5.89 -40.95
N ALA A 474 -21.05 -4.96 -41.80
CA ALA A 474 -20.68 -5.23 -43.16
C ALA A 474 -19.58 -6.29 -43.27
N TRP A 475 -18.55 -6.20 -42.39
CA TRP A 475 -17.50 -7.20 -42.30
C TRP A 475 -18.06 -8.59 -41.95
N PHE A 476 -18.92 -8.67 -40.93
CA PHE A 476 -19.51 -9.95 -40.52
C PHE A 476 -20.41 -10.56 -41.60
N GLU A 477 -21.18 -9.77 -42.33
CA GLU A 477 -21.97 -10.26 -43.50
C GLU A 477 -21.06 -10.77 -44.62
N THR A 478 -19.89 -10.17 -44.88
CA THR A 478 -18.89 -10.69 -45.81
C THR A 478 -18.44 -12.09 -45.40
N VAL A 479 -18.08 -12.30 -44.13
CA VAL A 479 -17.69 -13.61 -43.59
C VAL A 479 -18.85 -14.62 -43.67
N ARG A 480 -20.06 -14.20 -43.35
CA ARG A 480 -21.26 -15.01 -43.39
C ARG A 480 -21.60 -15.52 -44.78
N ASN A 481 -21.44 -14.66 -45.80
CA ASN A 481 -21.69 -15.03 -47.21
C ASN A 481 -20.69 -16.06 -47.75
N LEU A 482 -19.53 -16.22 -47.13
CA LEU A 482 -18.58 -17.28 -47.45
C LEU A 482 -18.96 -18.67 -46.94
N CYS A 483 -19.84 -18.74 -45.92
CA CYS A 483 -20.07 -19.99 -45.17
C CYS A 483 -20.69 -21.07 -46.06
N GLU A 484 -21.82 -20.83 -46.72
CA GLU A 484 -22.55 -21.85 -47.50
C GLU A 484 -21.71 -22.44 -48.65
N PRO A 485 -21.00 -21.62 -49.49
CA PRO A 485 -20.14 -22.17 -50.52
C PRO A 485 -19.01 -23.06 -49.99
N LEU A 486 -18.57 -22.84 -48.73
CA LEU A 486 -17.51 -23.60 -48.11
C LEU A 486 -18.01 -24.81 -47.31
N GLY A 487 -19.35 -24.99 -47.21
CA GLY A 487 -19.98 -26.08 -46.44
C GLY A 487 -20.12 -25.77 -44.93
N PHE A 488 -20.13 -24.50 -44.54
CA PHE A 488 -20.36 -24.04 -43.15
C PHE A 488 -21.72 -23.38 -43.03
N SER A 489 -22.36 -23.54 -41.85
CA SER A 489 -23.63 -22.89 -41.59
C SER A 489 -23.43 -21.39 -41.30
N PRO A 490 -24.18 -20.50 -41.96
CA PRO A 490 -24.14 -19.06 -41.68
C PRO A 490 -24.84 -18.67 -40.36
N ASP A 491 -25.60 -19.60 -39.75
CA ASP A 491 -26.35 -19.39 -38.50
C ASP A 491 -25.95 -20.39 -37.43
N VAL A 492 -25.35 -19.87 -36.37
CA VAL A 492 -24.92 -20.66 -35.20
C VAL A 492 -26.10 -21.34 -34.47
N LYS A 493 -27.27 -20.70 -34.45
CA LYS A 493 -28.45 -21.27 -33.76
C LYS A 493 -29.06 -22.41 -34.58
N ALA A 494 -29.12 -22.24 -35.90
CA ALA A 494 -29.55 -23.29 -36.81
C ALA A 494 -28.62 -24.50 -36.74
N TYR A 495 -27.30 -24.27 -36.82
CA TYR A 495 -26.28 -25.32 -36.66
C TYR A 495 -26.38 -26.11 -35.36
N LYS A 496 -26.60 -25.40 -34.23
CA LYS A 496 -26.75 -26.08 -32.91
C LYS A 496 -28.01 -26.96 -32.84
N LYS A 497 -29.04 -26.69 -33.62
CA LYS A 497 -30.27 -27.50 -33.68
C LYS A 497 -30.09 -28.72 -34.58
N ASP A 498 -29.44 -28.57 -35.73
CA ASP A 498 -29.15 -29.63 -36.67
C ASP A 498 -27.79 -29.36 -37.35
N PRO A 499 -26.71 -30.01 -36.90
CA PRO A 499 -25.39 -29.89 -37.51
C PRO A 499 -25.23 -30.74 -38.76
N THR A 500 -26.26 -31.56 -39.13
CA THR A 500 -26.16 -32.53 -40.23
C THR A 500 -25.90 -31.80 -41.57
N GLY A 501 -24.88 -32.22 -42.30
CA GLY A 501 -24.52 -31.67 -43.60
C GLY A 501 -23.61 -30.44 -43.56
N TRP A 502 -23.24 -29.95 -42.37
CA TRP A 502 -22.33 -28.84 -42.21
C TRP A 502 -20.99 -29.25 -41.58
N LYS A 503 -19.87 -28.70 -42.09
CA LYS A 503 -18.53 -28.89 -41.52
C LYS A 503 -18.34 -28.13 -40.18
N GLY A 504 -19.14 -27.07 -39.95
CA GLY A 504 -19.09 -26.17 -38.84
C GLY A 504 -20.02 -24.97 -39.07
N HIS A 505 -19.75 -23.84 -38.45
CA HIS A 505 -20.57 -22.64 -38.54
C HIS A 505 -19.73 -21.36 -38.76
N VAL A 506 -20.38 -20.21 -38.93
CA VAL A 506 -19.73 -18.90 -39.16
C VAL A 506 -18.70 -18.54 -38.09
N GLY A 507 -18.87 -19.01 -36.85
CA GLY A 507 -17.89 -18.81 -35.78
C GLY A 507 -16.56 -19.53 -36.05
N ASP A 508 -16.62 -20.72 -36.66
CA ASP A 508 -15.43 -21.49 -37.03
C ASP A 508 -14.67 -20.78 -38.18
N VAL A 509 -15.41 -20.31 -39.20
CA VAL A 509 -14.85 -19.48 -40.30
C VAL A 509 -14.18 -18.24 -39.74
N SER A 510 -14.84 -17.50 -38.85
CA SER A 510 -14.27 -16.31 -38.20
C SER A 510 -13.05 -16.65 -37.36
N THR A 511 -13.02 -17.84 -36.72
CA THR A 511 -11.89 -18.30 -35.88
C THR A 511 -10.66 -18.59 -36.76
N VAL A 512 -10.81 -19.21 -37.93
CA VAL A 512 -9.70 -19.44 -38.83
C VAL A 512 -9.10 -18.13 -39.32
N ILE A 513 -9.93 -17.16 -39.70
CA ILE A 513 -9.46 -15.82 -40.09
C ILE A 513 -8.72 -15.15 -38.93
N ARG A 514 -9.28 -15.22 -37.71
CA ARG A 514 -8.68 -14.68 -36.49
C ARG A 514 -7.30 -15.28 -36.21
N LEU A 515 -7.17 -16.60 -36.35
CA LEU A 515 -5.90 -17.31 -36.15
C LEU A 515 -4.85 -16.89 -37.20
N ALA A 516 -5.23 -16.68 -38.43
CA ALA A 516 -4.33 -16.19 -39.49
C ALA A 516 -3.83 -14.77 -39.21
N ILE A 517 -4.70 -13.90 -38.70
CA ILE A 517 -4.38 -12.47 -38.46
C ILE A 517 -3.67 -12.25 -37.13
N THR A 518 -4.02 -12.98 -36.09
CA THR A 518 -3.58 -12.70 -34.70
C THR A 518 -2.80 -13.82 -34.02
N GLY A 519 -2.80 -15.03 -34.59
CA GLY A 519 -2.25 -16.22 -33.94
C GLY A 519 -3.07 -16.73 -32.75
N ARG A 520 -4.21 -16.09 -32.41
CA ARG A 520 -4.96 -16.36 -31.17
C ARG A 520 -6.42 -16.69 -31.44
N ARG A 521 -6.99 -17.61 -30.65
CA ARG A 521 -8.41 -17.97 -30.73
C ARG A 521 -9.33 -16.93 -30.10
N ASN A 522 -8.85 -16.19 -29.10
CA ASN A 522 -9.61 -15.15 -28.39
C ASN A 522 -8.84 -13.82 -28.44
N THR A 523 -9.48 -12.82 -29.00
CA THR A 523 -8.96 -11.44 -29.10
C THR A 523 -10.14 -10.47 -29.00
N PRO A 524 -9.92 -9.18 -28.89
CA PRO A 524 -10.92 -8.16 -29.18
C PRO A 524 -11.51 -8.31 -30.60
N ASP A 525 -12.39 -7.38 -30.96
CA ASP A 525 -13.09 -7.39 -32.24
C ASP A 525 -12.12 -7.50 -33.44
N LEU A 526 -12.31 -8.53 -34.26
CA LEU A 526 -11.40 -8.85 -35.36
C LEU A 526 -11.46 -7.82 -36.48
N CYS A 527 -12.64 -7.28 -36.79
CA CYS A 527 -12.79 -6.24 -37.82
C CYS A 527 -11.97 -5.01 -37.44
N SER A 528 -12.09 -4.54 -36.18
CA SER A 528 -11.33 -3.41 -35.65
C SER A 528 -9.82 -3.67 -35.63
N ILE A 529 -9.40 -4.89 -35.28
CA ILE A 529 -7.98 -5.30 -35.33
C ILE A 529 -7.43 -5.19 -36.77
N MET A 530 -8.14 -5.75 -37.74
CA MET A 530 -7.70 -5.73 -39.15
C MET A 530 -7.67 -4.31 -39.73
N TYR A 531 -8.66 -3.48 -39.37
CA TYR A 531 -8.68 -2.09 -39.76
C TYR A 531 -7.45 -1.33 -39.26
N LEU A 532 -7.12 -1.51 -37.95
CA LEU A 532 -5.95 -0.88 -37.33
C LEU A 532 -4.61 -1.40 -37.90
N LEU A 533 -4.51 -2.68 -38.25
CA LEU A 533 -3.33 -3.28 -38.87
C LEU A 533 -3.08 -2.73 -40.26
N GLY A 534 -4.12 -2.35 -40.97
CA GLY A 534 -4.07 -1.88 -42.37
C GLY A 534 -4.02 -3.01 -43.37
N ASN A 535 -4.40 -2.67 -44.64
CA ASN A 535 -4.60 -3.63 -45.72
C ASN A 535 -3.36 -4.48 -46.02
N ASP A 536 -2.20 -3.84 -46.12
CA ASP A 536 -0.96 -4.51 -46.51
C ASP A 536 -0.53 -5.60 -45.49
N ARG A 537 -0.65 -5.32 -44.20
CA ARG A 537 -0.33 -6.30 -43.16
C ARG A 537 -1.35 -7.43 -43.10
N VAL A 538 -2.63 -7.13 -43.30
CA VAL A 538 -3.69 -8.15 -43.34
C VAL A 538 -3.47 -9.09 -44.51
N ASP A 539 -3.25 -8.57 -45.73
CA ASP A 539 -2.99 -9.38 -46.94
C ASP A 539 -1.73 -10.23 -46.81
N LYS A 540 -0.64 -9.65 -46.28
CA LYS A 540 0.61 -10.36 -45.99
C LYS A 540 0.37 -11.55 -45.04
N ARG A 541 -0.34 -11.35 -43.92
CA ARG A 541 -0.62 -12.41 -42.94
C ARG A 541 -1.51 -13.51 -43.51
N LEU A 542 -2.52 -13.15 -44.31
CA LEU A 542 -3.34 -14.13 -44.98
C LEU A 542 -2.51 -14.99 -45.97
N ALA A 543 -1.58 -14.35 -46.71
CA ALA A 543 -0.67 -15.05 -47.62
C ALA A 543 0.29 -15.99 -46.84
N GLU A 544 0.89 -15.52 -45.76
CA GLU A 544 1.79 -16.31 -44.92
C GLU A 544 1.06 -17.50 -44.26
N ALA A 545 -0.16 -17.29 -43.76
CA ALA A 545 -1.00 -18.35 -43.22
C ALA A 545 -1.35 -19.42 -44.26
N LEU A 546 -1.70 -19.00 -45.49
CA LEU A 546 -1.96 -19.93 -46.60
C LEU A 546 -0.73 -20.77 -47.00
N ASN A 547 0.48 -20.21 -46.88
CA ASN A 547 1.72 -20.93 -47.17
C ASN A 547 2.13 -21.90 -46.03
N SER A 548 1.64 -21.68 -44.80
CA SER A 548 1.92 -22.55 -43.65
C SER A 548 0.98 -23.75 -43.51
N LEU A 549 -0.17 -23.76 -44.21
CA LEU A 549 -1.16 -24.83 -44.31
C LEU A 549 -0.86 -25.77 -45.48
#